data_0f78861973f70881dcf7bf005d1fd24a
#
_entry.id   0f78861973f70881dcf7bf005d1fd24a
#
_cell.length_a   1.000
_cell.length_b   1.000
_cell.length_c   1.000
_cell.angle_alpha   90.00
_cell.angle_beta   90.00
_cell.angle_gamma   90.00
#
_symmetry.space_group_name_H-M   'P 1'
#
loop_
_entity.id
_entity.type
_entity.pdbx_description
1 polymer ?
#
loop_
_entity_poly.entity_id
_entity_poly.type
_entity_poly.pdbx_seq_one_letter_code
_entity_poly.pdbx_strand_id
1 'polypeptide(L)'
;MTLLTGRTALITGAGGGLGRGIALRFAEEGAAVALHCRTAVEAARAVAADIAAAGGRAVVLQADLRAEEECRRVVREAAEWAGGGGGGRLTSLVNNAGVQPVQPLPGMTAADWREVVDTNLTSVFASTQAAAEVMRGRGGGTITHIASVEAATPAEGHAHYAASKAAVVLHARAAAREYGPHGIRVNSVSPGLIERDGLAEAWPEGVRRWREAVAVGRLGRPEDVGDACVFLASPLSSWITGHDLVVDGGVSARPAW
;
A
#
# COMPACT_ATOMS: atom_id res chain seq x y z
N MET A 1 -15.88 -18.54 2.66
CA MET A 1 -15.17 -18.30 3.94
C MET A 1 -14.28 -17.10 3.72
N THR A 2 -14.51 -16.00 4.42
CA THR A 2 -13.77 -14.76 4.24
C THR A 2 -12.43 -14.83 4.98
N LEU A 3 -11.35 -14.40 4.33
CA LEU A 3 -9.96 -14.60 4.79
C LEU A 3 -9.56 -13.66 5.95
N LEU A 4 -10.26 -12.53 6.12
CA LEU A 4 -9.92 -11.48 7.05
C LEU A 4 -11.01 -11.19 8.09
N THR A 5 -11.96 -12.08 8.29
CA THR A 5 -13.02 -11.94 9.31
C THR A 5 -12.42 -11.71 10.70
N GLY A 6 -12.95 -10.71 11.43
CA GLY A 6 -12.48 -10.31 12.77
C GLY A 6 -11.14 -9.59 12.78
N ARG A 7 -10.65 -9.14 11.62
CA ARG A 7 -9.43 -8.34 11.47
C ARG A 7 -9.77 -6.88 11.21
N THR A 8 -8.88 -6.00 11.61
CA THR A 8 -8.94 -4.58 11.24
C THR A 8 -7.67 -4.19 10.52
N ALA A 9 -7.82 -3.49 9.40
CA ALA A 9 -6.71 -3.00 8.59
C ALA A 9 -6.71 -1.47 8.52
N LEU A 10 -5.53 -0.86 8.63
CA LEU A 10 -5.29 0.53 8.24
C LEU A 10 -4.69 0.55 6.84
N ILE A 11 -5.32 1.28 5.92
CA ILE A 11 -4.83 1.44 4.55
C ILE A 11 -4.55 2.92 4.29
N THR A 12 -3.28 3.25 4.04
CA THR A 12 -2.89 4.63 3.77
C THR A 12 -3.14 5.00 2.31
N GLY A 13 -3.58 6.25 2.06
CA GLY A 13 -3.91 6.70 0.70
C GLY A 13 -5.13 5.99 0.10
N ALA A 14 -6.14 5.68 0.92
CA ALA A 14 -7.30 4.87 0.52
C ALA A 14 -8.42 5.66 -0.18
N GLY A 15 -8.27 6.97 -0.39
CA GLY A 15 -9.31 7.81 -0.99
C GLY A 15 -9.51 7.65 -2.50
N GLY A 16 -8.71 6.81 -3.19
CA GLY A 16 -8.87 6.61 -4.64
C GLY A 16 -7.84 5.67 -5.23
N GLY A 17 -7.94 5.41 -6.54
CA GLY A 17 -7.01 4.59 -7.29
C GLY A 17 -6.72 3.25 -6.62
N LEU A 18 -5.44 2.90 -6.50
CA LEU A 18 -5.01 1.64 -5.93
C LEU A 18 -5.47 1.43 -4.48
N GLY A 19 -5.38 2.48 -3.64
CA GLY A 19 -5.77 2.38 -2.24
C GLY A 19 -7.25 2.09 -2.03
N ARG A 20 -8.14 2.62 -2.90
CA ARG A 20 -9.56 2.28 -2.92
C ARG A 20 -9.76 0.79 -3.22
N GLY A 21 -9.11 0.26 -4.27
CA GLY A 21 -9.23 -1.15 -4.64
C GLY A 21 -8.75 -2.07 -3.51
N ILE A 22 -7.61 -1.76 -2.89
CA ILE A 22 -7.12 -2.51 -1.73
C ILE A 22 -8.16 -2.49 -0.59
N ALA A 23 -8.73 -1.32 -0.28
CA ALA A 23 -9.69 -1.16 0.81
C ALA A 23 -10.97 -1.98 0.58
N LEU A 24 -11.51 -1.94 -0.62
CA LEU A 24 -12.70 -2.72 -1.00
C LEU A 24 -12.42 -4.22 -0.89
N ARG A 25 -11.28 -4.72 -1.42
CA ARG A 25 -10.93 -6.14 -1.32
C ARG A 25 -10.76 -6.60 0.13
N PHE A 26 -10.16 -5.78 0.99
CA PHE A 26 -10.07 -6.10 2.43
C PHE A 26 -11.45 -6.19 3.08
N ALA A 27 -12.36 -5.26 2.76
CA ALA A 27 -13.72 -5.27 3.29
C ALA A 27 -14.54 -6.47 2.79
N GLU A 28 -14.45 -6.82 1.52
CA GLU A 28 -15.09 -8.00 0.91
C GLU A 28 -14.62 -9.30 1.57
N GLU A 29 -13.36 -9.35 2.01
CA GLU A 29 -12.82 -10.48 2.77
C GLU A 29 -13.09 -10.41 4.29
N GLY A 30 -13.97 -9.50 4.70
CA GLY A 30 -14.51 -9.42 6.06
C GLY A 30 -13.70 -8.59 7.06
N ALA A 31 -12.69 -7.83 6.59
CA ALA A 31 -11.98 -6.91 7.46
C ALA A 31 -12.79 -5.64 7.73
N ALA A 32 -12.65 -5.08 8.92
CA ALA A 32 -12.97 -3.68 9.15
C ALA A 32 -11.80 -2.80 8.66
N VAL A 33 -12.08 -1.66 8.02
CA VAL A 33 -11.06 -0.88 7.31
C VAL A 33 -11.00 0.57 7.81
N ALA A 34 -9.83 0.97 8.33
CA ALA A 34 -9.51 2.36 8.56
C ALA A 34 -8.88 2.94 7.28
N LEU A 35 -9.54 3.92 6.69
CA LEU A 35 -9.23 4.55 5.41
C LEU A 35 -8.48 5.85 5.67
N HIS A 36 -7.16 5.87 5.49
CA HIS A 36 -6.43 7.12 5.60
C HIS A 36 -6.41 7.88 4.28
N CYS A 37 -6.57 9.20 4.35
CA CYS A 37 -6.36 10.14 3.25
C CYS A 37 -5.67 11.42 3.74
N ARG A 38 -4.99 12.14 2.84
CA ARG A 38 -4.44 13.47 3.13
C ARG A 38 -5.44 14.57 2.81
N THR A 39 -5.88 14.67 1.58
CA THR A 39 -6.76 15.75 1.07
C THR A 39 -8.05 15.21 0.46
N ALA A 40 -8.08 13.97 0.00
CA ALA A 40 -9.22 13.36 -0.69
C ALA A 40 -10.28 12.83 0.28
N VAL A 41 -10.75 13.67 1.21
CA VAL A 41 -11.67 13.26 2.30
C VAL A 41 -13.01 12.76 1.75
N GLU A 42 -13.61 13.48 0.80
CA GLU A 42 -14.91 13.09 0.23
C GLU A 42 -14.81 11.78 -0.56
N ALA A 43 -13.71 11.57 -1.29
CA ALA A 43 -13.47 10.30 -1.96
C ALA A 43 -13.29 9.15 -0.96
N ALA A 44 -12.58 9.37 0.15
CA ALA A 44 -12.45 8.37 1.22
C ALA A 44 -13.80 8.08 1.90
N ARG A 45 -14.65 9.10 2.08
CA ARG A 45 -16.03 8.91 2.59
C ARG A 45 -16.90 8.12 1.63
N ALA A 46 -16.76 8.33 0.32
CA ALA A 46 -17.45 7.52 -0.67
C ALA A 46 -17.03 6.04 -0.59
N VAL A 47 -15.72 5.75 -0.45
CA VAL A 47 -15.24 4.39 -0.22
C VAL A 47 -15.81 3.78 1.07
N ALA A 48 -15.87 4.56 2.15
CA ALA A 48 -16.48 4.11 3.40
C ALA A 48 -17.97 3.80 3.25
N ALA A 49 -18.70 4.60 2.47
CA ALA A 49 -20.11 4.37 2.16
C ALA A 49 -20.30 3.10 1.31
N ASP A 50 -19.46 2.85 0.30
CA ASP A 50 -19.48 1.62 -0.50
C ASP A 50 -19.28 0.38 0.39
N ILE A 51 -18.30 0.44 1.31
CA ILE A 51 -18.04 -0.64 2.28
C ILE A 51 -19.24 -0.86 3.19
N ALA A 52 -19.85 0.22 3.71
CA ALA A 52 -21.01 0.13 4.57
C ALA A 52 -22.25 -0.42 3.84
N ALA A 53 -22.48 -0.02 2.59
CA ALA A 53 -23.55 -0.54 1.74
C ALA A 53 -23.43 -2.05 1.49
N ALA A 54 -22.19 -2.56 1.44
CA ALA A 54 -21.90 -3.99 1.35
C ALA A 54 -21.94 -4.73 2.72
N GLY A 55 -22.33 -4.04 3.81
CA GLY A 55 -22.42 -4.62 5.16
C GLY A 55 -21.10 -4.66 5.92
N GLY A 56 -20.04 -4.06 5.38
CA GLY A 56 -18.72 -3.93 6.02
C GLY A 56 -18.67 -2.74 6.99
N ARG A 57 -17.47 -2.52 7.58
CA ARG A 57 -17.22 -1.42 8.52
C ARG A 57 -16.00 -0.63 8.10
N ALA A 58 -16.14 0.68 8.05
CA ALA A 58 -15.03 1.57 7.73
C ALA A 58 -15.08 2.86 8.57
N VAL A 59 -13.89 3.48 8.74
CA VAL A 59 -13.72 4.82 9.29
C VAL A 59 -12.74 5.59 8.42
N VAL A 60 -12.92 6.90 8.30
CA VAL A 60 -12.00 7.78 7.57
C VAL A 60 -11.12 8.53 8.56
N LEU A 61 -9.82 8.49 8.34
CA LEU A 61 -8.80 9.16 9.14
C LEU A 61 -7.99 10.10 8.23
N GLN A 62 -7.97 11.39 8.55
CA GLN A 62 -7.24 12.39 7.76
C GLN A 62 -5.93 12.78 8.43
N ALA A 63 -4.83 12.75 7.66
CA ALA A 63 -3.51 13.18 8.12
C ALA A 63 -2.57 13.52 6.96
N ASP A 64 -1.50 14.27 7.24
CA ASP A 64 -0.35 14.40 6.34
C ASP A 64 0.80 13.52 6.87
N LEU A 65 0.99 12.36 6.27
CA LEU A 65 2.00 11.38 6.74
C LEU A 65 3.46 11.80 6.49
N ARG A 66 3.72 12.99 5.95
CA ARG A 66 5.07 13.56 5.91
C ARG A 66 5.55 13.98 7.31
N ALA A 67 4.61 14.14 8.25
CA ALA A 67 4.91 14.39 9.64
C ALA A 67 4.84 13.08 10.44
N GLU A 68 5.94 12.72 11.12
CA GLU A 68 6.03 11.48 11.91
C GLU A 68 4.91 11.37 12.96
N GLU A 69 4.62 12.46 13.65
CA GLU A 69 3.57 12.50 14.69
C GLU A 69 2.19 12.15 14.11
N GLU A 70 1.92 12.56 12.86
CA GLU A 70 0.68 12.24 12.17
C GLU A 70 0.61 10.76 11.80
N CYS A 71 1.74 10.15 11.40
CA CYS A 71 1.81 8.71 11.19
C CYS A 71 1.45 7.95 12.48
N ARG A 72 2.05 8.35 13.61
CA ARG A 72 1.78 7.75 14.93
C ARG A 72 0.33 7.98 15.36
N ARG A 73 -0.21 9.17 15.15
CA ARG A 73 -1.59 9.52 15.47
C ARG A 73 -2.58 8.64 14.71
N VAL A 74 -2.45 8.54 13.39
CA VAL A 74 -3.36 7.75 12.54
C VAL A 74 -3.36 6.28 12.92
N VAL A 75 -2.19 5.71 13.19
CA VAL A 75 -2.07 4.31 13.63
C VAL A 75 -2.76 4.11 14.99
N ARG A 76 -2.58 5.03 15.93
CA ARG A 76 -3.23 4.96 17.26
C ARG A 76 -4.75 5.06 17.11
N GLU A 77 -5.27 6.05 16.37
CA GLU A 77 -6.70 6.22 16.13
C GLU A 77 -7.33 4.99 15.44
N ALA A 78 -6.63 4.41 14.46
CA ALA A 78 -7.07 3.17 13.84
C ALA A 78 -7.12 2.00 14.83
N ALA A 79 -6.16 1.92 15.75
CA ALA A 79 -6.14 0.88 16.78
C ALA A 79 -7.24 1.09 17.86
N GLU A 80 -7.50 2.32 18.26
CA GLU A 80 -8.60 2.68 19.18
C GLU A 80 -9.96 2.37 18.56
N TRP A 81 -10.16 2.78 17.31
CA TRP A 81 -11.38 2.45 16.58
C TRP A 81 -11.58 0.94 16.43
N ALA A 82 -10.52 0.19 16.14
CA ALA A 82 -10.57 -1.27 16.07
C ALA A 82 -11.12 -1.88 17.38
N GLY A 83 -10.64 -1.41 18.52
CA GLY A 83 -11.09 -1.86 19.84
C GLY A 83 -12.51 -1.46 20.22
N GLY A 84 -12.98 -0.30 19.76
CA GLY A 84 -14.28 0.26 20.11
C GLY A 84 -15.42 -0.11 19.18
N GLY A 85 -15.19 -0.10 17.87
CA GLY A 85 -16.26 -0.27 16.86
C GLY A 85 -15.82 -1.07 15.63
N GLY A 86 -14.52 -1.20 15.41
CA GLY A 86 -13.94 -1.91 14.27
C GLY A 86 -13.96 -3.44 14.37
N GLY A 87 -14.37 -4.00 15.51
CA GLY A 87 -14.56 -5.45 15.67
C GLY A 87 -13.31 -6.21 16.04
N GLY A 88 -12.43 -5.66 16.84
CA GLY A 88 -11.31 -6.39 17.37
C GLY A 88 -10.07 -5.53 17.62
N ARG A 89 -8.96 -5.83 16.97
CA ARG A 89 -7.70 -5.11 17.11
C ARG A 89 -7.12 -4.77 15.74
N LEU A 90 -6.28 -3.75 15.67
CA LEU A 90 -5.50 -3.47 14.45
C LEU A 90 -4.55 -4.65 14.20
N THR A 91 -4.78 -5.36 13.10
CA THR A 91 -4.01 -6.56 12.71
C THR A 91 -3.24 -6.38 11.42
N SER A 92 -3.58 -5.37 10.63
CA SER A 92 -2.94 -5.15 9.33
C SER A 92 -2.69 -3.67 9.09
N LEU A 93 -1.52 -3.36 8.52
CA LEU A 93 -1.19 -2.05 7.95
C LEU A 93 -0.83 -2.25 6.48
N VAL A 94 -1.45 -1.46 5.59
CA VAL A 94 -1.01 -1.34 4.19
C VAL A 94 -0.50 0.08 3.96
N ASN A 95 0.81 0.22 3.81
CA ASN A 95 1.47 1.46 3.44
C ASN A 95 1.36 1.64 1.91
N ASN A 96 0.29 2.30 1.47
CA ASN A 96 0.02 2.56 0.07
C ASN A 96 0.18 4.05 -0.31
N ALA A 97 0.02 4.99 0.62
CA ALA A 97 0.20 6.41 0.35
C ALA A 97 1.55 6.68 -0.33
N GLY A 98 1.52 7.46 -1.40
CA GLY A 98 2.73 7.80 -2.14
C GLY A 98 2.46 8.79 -3.26
N VAL A 99 3.54 9.35 -3.80
CA VAL A 99 3.54 10.27 -4.94
C VAL A 99 4.54 9.80 -5.99
N GLN A 100 4.24 10.06 -7.26
CA GLN A 100 5.07 9.70 -8.40
C GLN A 100 5.10 10.87 -9.41
N PRO A 101 5.76 11.98 -9.07
CA PRO A 101 5.96 13.05 -10.03
C PRO A 101 6.95 12.61 -11.11
N VAL A 102 6.73 13.09 -12.35
CA VAL A 102 7.69 12.94 -13.44
C VAL A 102 8.60 14.15 -13.44
N GLN A 103 9.89 13.93 -13.21
CA GLN A 103 10.89 15.00 -13.16
C GLN A 103 12.26 14.45 -13.62
N PRO A 104 12.88 15.05 -14.66
CA PRO A 104 14.20 14.66 -15.08
C PRO A 104 15.24 14.84 -13.96
N LEU A 105 16.18 13.88 -13.85
CA LEU A 105 17.25 13.95 -12.85
C LEU A 105 18.15 15.21 -13.02
N PRO A 106 18.54 15.61 -14.24
CA PRO A 106 19.13 16.92 -14.43
C PRO A 106 18.18 18.06 -14.03
N GLY A 107 18.60 18.88 -13.08
CA GLY A 107 17.78 19.99 -12.55
C GLY A 107 16.87 19.64 -11.38
N MET A 108 16.78 18.38 -10.97
CA MET A 108 16.09 17.98 -9.75
C MET A 108 16.78 18.59 -8.53
N THR A 109 16.01 19.25 -7.68
CA THR A 109 16.53 19.84 -6.44
C THR A 109 16.49 18.85 -5.28
N ALA A 110 17.27 19.12 -4.23
CA ALA A 110 17.17 18.35 -2.99
C ALA A 110 15.81 18.49 -2.30
N ALA A 111 15.06 19.54 -2.57
CA ALA A 111 13.70 19.72 -2.07
C ALA A 111 12.73 18.76 -2.77
N ASP A 112 12.79 18.69 -4.10
CA ASP A 112 11.98 17.74 -4.89
C ASP A 112 12.25 16.29 -4.47
N TRP A 113 13.54 15.96 -4.29
CA TRP A 113 13.95 14.66 -3.80
C TRP A 113 13.35 14.32 -2.43
N ARG A 114 13.47 15.26 -1.47
CA ARG A 114 12.95 15.06 -0.10
C ARG A 114 11.44 14.91 -0.07
N GLU A 115 10.70 15.69 -0.87
CA GLU A 115 9.25 15.60 -0.93
C GLU A 115 8.80 14.16 -1.26
N VAL A 116 9.45 13.52 -2.23
CA VAL A 116 9.15 12.13 -2.61
C VAL A 116 9.61 11.15 -1.54
N VAL A 117 10.81 11.31 -0.99
CA VAL A 117 11.36 10.43 0.05
C VAL A 117 10.53 10.52 1.33
N ASP A 118 10.15 11.71 1.77
CA ASP A 118 9.36 11.89 2.98
C ASP A 118 7.98 11.28 2.83
N THR A 119 7.36 11.44 1.64
CA THR A 119 6.04 10.86 1.39
C THR A 119 6.09 9.34 1.19
N ASN A 120 7.08 8.81 0.45
CA ASN A 120 7.06 7.41 0.01
C ASN A 120 7.86 6.46 0.91
N LEU A 121 8.79 6.96 1.71
CA LEU A 121 9.71 6.16 2.52
C LEU A 121 9.66 6.53 4.00
N THR A 122 9.85 7.82 4.36
CA THR A 122 9.85 8.23 5.77
C THR A 122 8.50 7.93 6.42
N SER A 123 7.39 8.19 5.72
CA SER A 123 6.05 7.83 6.18
C SER A 123 5.86 6.33 6.38
N VAL A 124 6.41 5.51 5.48
CA VAL A 124 6.38 4.04 5.57
C VAL A 124 7.12 3.57 6.82
N PHE A 125 8.32 4.10 7.06
CA PHE A 125 9.08 3.80 8.27
C PHE A 125 8.29 4.17 9.53
N ALA A 126 7.82 5.40 9.66
CA ALA A 126 7.12 5.89 10.85
C ALA A 126 5.82 5.13 11.13
N SER A 127 5.01 4.88 10.10
CA SER A 127 3.77 4.11 10.22
C SER A 127 4.04 2.64 10.58
N THR A 128 5.12 2.04 10.03
CA THR A 128 5.52 0.68 10.33
C THR A 128 5.92 0.54 11.80
N GLN A 129 6.74 1.46 12.31
CA GLN A 129 7.17 1.47 13.70
C GLN A 129 5.96 1.60 14.63
N ALA A 130 5.09 2.56 14.39
CA ALA A 130 3.88 2.77 15.19
C ALA A 130 2.94 1.55 15.18
N ALA A 131 2.73 0.93 14.00
CA ALA A 131 1.90 -0.27 13.89
C ALA A 131 2.53 -1.47 14.62
N ALA A 132 3.84 -1.64 14.50
CA ALA A 132 4.55 -2.72 15.22
C ALA A 132 4.45 -2.56 16.75
N GLU A 133 4.53 -1.34 17.28
CA GLU A 133 4.30 -1.03 18.70
C GLU A 133 2.90 -1.46 19.15
N VAL A 134 1.86 -1.19 18.34
CA VAL A 134 0.48 -1.60 18.62
C VAL A 134 0.28 -3.11 18.53
N MET A 135 0.91 -3.77 17.55
CA MET A 135 0.73 -5.20 17.28
C MET A 135 1.54 -6.10 18.22
N ARG A 136 2.71 -5.61 18.68
CA ARG A 136 3.60 -6.33 19.58
C ARG A 136 2.89 -6.65 20.91
N GLY A 137 3.02 -7.90 21.37
CA GLY A 137 2.38 -8.34 22.61
C GLY A 137 0.87 -8.55 22.54
N ARG A 138 0.26 -8.34 21.35
CA ARG A 138 -1.17 -8.53 21.10
C ARG A 138 -1.45 -9.63 20.08
N GLY A 139 -0.51 -10.58 19.90
CA GLY A 139 -0.64 -11.70 18.97
C GLY A 139 -0.17 -11.38 17.55
N GLY A 140 0.67 -10.34 17.37
CA GLY A 140 1.30 -10.01 16.09
C GLY A 140 0.37 -9.34 15.07
N GLY A 141 0.77 -9.37 13.80
CA GLY A 141 0.03 -8.74 12.71
C GLY A 141 0.73 -8.87 11.36
N THR A 142 0.27 -8.09 10.40
CA THR A 142 0.84 -8.02 9.05
C THR A 142 1.04 -6.58 8.60
N ILE A 143 2.16 -6.31 7.98
CA ILE A 143 2.46 -5.01 7.38
C ILE A 143 2.83 -5.25 5.93
N THR A 144 2.16 -4.57 5.01
CA THR A 144 2.43 -4.64 3.57
C THR A 144 2.79 -3.26 3.05
N HIS A 145 3.91 -3.16 2.36
CA HIS A 145 4.32 -1.93 1.69
C HIS A 145 4.00 -2.00 0.21
N ILE A 146 3.41 -0.97 -0.35
CA ILE A 146 3.25 -0.85 -1.79
C ILE A 146 4.51 -0.20 -2.37
N ALA A 147 5.32 -1.05 -3.00
CA ALA A 147 6.51 -0.67 -3.74
C ALA A 147 6.17 -0.36 -5.22
N SER A 148 6.94 -0.84 -6.16
CA SER A 148 6.72 -0.72 -7.61
C SER A 148 7.71 -1.62 -8.35
N VAL A 149 7.39 -2.05 -9.55
CA VAL A 149 8.38 -2.65 -10.47
C VAL A 149 9.55 -1.69 -10.75
N GLU A 150 9.35 -0.39 -10.60
CA GLU A 150 10.41 0.61 -10.70
C GLU A 150 11.43 0.55 -9.55
N ALA A 151 11.19 -0.22 -8.51
CA ALA A 151 12.19 -0.52 -7.49
C ALA A 151 13.38 -1.31 -8.05
N ALA A 152 13.16 -2.08 -9.12
CA ALA A 152 14.19 -2.88 -9.79
C ALA A 152 14.54 -2.33 -11.17
N THR A 153 13.57 -1.76 -11.90
CA THR A 153 13.74 -1.27 -13.28
C THR A 153 13.18 0.14 -13.39
N PRO A 154 14.00 1.16 -13.10
CA PRO A 154 13.54 2.54 -13.03
C PRO A 154 13.13 3.08 -14.41
N ALA A 155 12.07 3.90 -14.44
CA ALA A 155 11.72 4.67 -15.62
C ALA A 155 12.44 6.03 -15.64
N GLU A 156 12.60 6.58 -16.85
CA GLU A 156 13.14 7.94 -17.03
C GLU A 156 12.24 8.97 -16.35
N GLY A 157 12.84 9.97 -15.71
CA GLY A 157 12.12 11.01 -14.97
C GLY A 157 11.61 10.58 -13.58
N HIS A 158 11.93 9.37 -13.12
CA HIS A 158 11.45 8.83 -11.84
C HIS A 158 12.55 8.49 -10.85
N ALA A 159 13.74 9.10 -10.94
CA ALA A 159 14.89 8.71 -10.12
C ALA A 159 14.60 8.72 -8.61
N HIS A 160 13.94 9.77 -8.10
CA HIS A 160 13.56 9.90 -6.68
C HIS A 160 12.49 8.85 -6.29
N TYR A 161 11.50 8.62 -7.16
CA TYR A 161 10.46 7.62 -6.95
C TYR A 161 11.05 6.21 -6.91
N ALA A 162 11.80 5.83 -7.95
CA ALA A 162 12.43 4.52 -8.06
C ALA A 162 13.34 4.23 -6.85
N ALA A 163 14.19 5.20 -6.45
CA ALA A 163 15.03 5.08 -5.27
C ALA A 163 14.19 4.89 -3.99
N SER A 164 13.11 5.65 -3.82
CA SER A 164 12.21 5.49 -2.66
C SER A 164 11.56 4.10 -2.63
N LYS A 165 11.13 3.57 -3.77
CA LYS A 165 10.49 2.25 -3.86
C LYS A 165 11.48 1.10 -3.68
N ALA A 166 12.72 1.22 -4.16
CA ALA A 166 13.79 0.28 -3.85
C ALA A 166 14.10 0.23 -2.35
N ALA A 167 14.17 1.40 -1.70
CA ALA A 167 14.37 1.49 -0.26
C ALA A 167 13.20 0.87 0.54
N VAL A 168 11.96 1.03 0.07
CA VAL A 168 10.77 0.41 0.68
C VAL A 168 10.86 -1.12 0.65
N VAL A 169 11.31 -1.72 -0.46
CA VAL A 169 11.51 -3.18 -0.56
C VAL A 169 12.56 -3.65 0.45
N LEU A 170 13.68 -2.94 0.56
CA LEU A 170 14.73 -3.32 1.51
C LEU A 170 14.29 -3.08 2.96
N HIS A 171 13.54 -2.01 3.23
CA HIS A 171 12.95 -1.74 4.54
C HIS A 171 12.01 -2.88 4.98
N ALA A 172 11.18 -3.42 4.07
CA ALA A 172 10.33 -4.58 4.39
C ALA A 172 11.16 -5.78 4.87
N ARG A 173 12.30 -6.06 4.24
CA ARG A 173 13.22 -7.15 4.63
C ARG A 173 13.84 -6.92 6.00
N ALA A 174 14.30 -5.70 6.28
CA ALA A 174 14.86 -5.34 7.57
C ALA A 174 13.80 -5.45 8.69
N ALA A 175 12.63 -4.84 8.50
CA ALA A 175 11.52 -4.87 9.43
C ALA A 175 11.00 -6.30 9.70
N ALA A 176 10.98 -7.16 8.68
CA ALA A 176 10.61 -8.57 8.83
C ALA A 176 11.51 -9.32 9.80
N ARG A 177 12.81 -9.02 9.80
CA ARG A 177 13.78 -9.65 10.73
C ARG A 177 13.62 -9.15 12.16
N GLU A 178 13.38 -7.86 12.32
CA GLU A 178 13.28 -7.23 13.64
C GLU A 178 11.92 -7.50 14.31
N TYR A 179 10.83 -7.50 13.54
CA TYR A 179 9.48 -7.68 14.07
C TYR A 179 8.97 -9.13 14.02
N GLY A 180 9.64 -10.02 13.28
CA GLY A 180 9.30 -11.44 13.18
C GLY A 180 9.20 -12.15 14.55
N PRO A 181 10.13 -11.96 15.49
CA PRO A 181 10.04 -12.51 16.84
C PRO A 181 8.79 -12.09 17.63
N HIS A 182 8.12 -11.02 17.20
CA HIS A 182 6.88 -10.54 17.79
C HIS A 182 5.62 -11.01 17.05
N GLY A 183 5.74 -11.96 16.11
CA GLY A 183 4.63 -12.47 15.31
C GLY A 183 4.13 -11.49 14.24
N ILE A 184 4.95 -10.50 13.86
CA ILE A 184 4.61 -9.51 12.84
C ILE A 184 5.33 -9.86 11.54
N ARG A 185 4.56 -10.07 10.47
CA ARG A 185 5.10 -10.30 9.13
C ARG A 185 5.12 -9.00 8.35
N VAL A 186 6.24 -8.70 7.69
CA VAL A 186 6.39 -7.50 6.87
C VAL A 186 6.81 -7.90 5.47
N ASN A 187 6.03 -7.50 4.45
CA ASN A 187 6.28 -7.79 3.05
C ASN A 187 6.07 -6.54 2.19
N SER A 188 6.52 -6.59 0.95
CA SER A 188 6.17 -5.59 -0.07
C SER A 188 5.40 -6.22 -1.23
N VAL A 189 4.63 -5.39 -1.91
CA VAL A 189 4.00 -5.70 -3.20
C VAL A 189 4.52 -4.68 -4.20
N SER A 190 5.03 -5.16 -5.33
CA SER A 190 5.56 -4.34 -6.43
C SER A 190 4.62 -4.40 -7.64
N PRO A 191 3.65 -3.47 -7.76
CA PRO A 191 2.75 -3.42 -8.90
C PRO A 191 3.46 -2.96 -10.17
N GLY A 192 2.95 -3.45 -11.33
CA GLY A 192 3.16 -2.83 -12.63
C GLY A 192 2.24 -1.62 -12.85
N LEU A 193 1.92 -1.34 -14.11
CA LEU A 193 0.99 -0.26 -14.44
C LEU A 193 -0.44 -0.68 -14.11
N ILE A 194 -1.07 0.08 -13.21
CA ILE A 194 -2.44 -0.14 -12.77
C ILE A 194 -3.37 0.86 -13.45
N GLU A 195 -4.51 0.37 -13.93
CA GLU A 195 -5.57 1.20 -14.52
C GLU A 195 -6.07 2.25 -13.53
N ARG A 196 -6.32 3.46 -14.03
CA ARG A 196 -6.98 4.55 -13.31
C ARG A 196 -7.72 5.43 -14.31
N ASP A 197 -8.72 6.14 -13.83
CA ASP A 197 -9.50 7.06 -14.65
C ASP A 197 -8.59 8.09 -15.33
N GLY A 198 -8.84 8.33 -16.61
CA GLY A 198 -8.08 9.28 -17.42
C GLY A 198 -6.66 8.85 -17.81
N LEU A 199 -6.20 7.65 -17.43
CA LEU A 199 -4.83 7.21 -17.73
C LEU A 199 -4.60 7.04 -19.24
N ALA A 200 -5.53 6.40 -19.92
CA ALA A 200 -5.40 6.14 -21.36
C ALA A 200 -5.47 7.43 -22.18
N GLU A 201 -6.24 8.39 -21.74
CA GLU A 201 -6.37 9.73 -22.35
C GLU A 201 -5.11 10.58 -22.10
N ALA A 202 -4.57 10.52 -20.89
CA ALA A 202 -3.40 11.31 -20.51
C ALA A 202 -2.08 10.74 -21.08
N TRP A 203 -2.01 9.42 -21.29
CA TRP A 203 -0.78 8.74 -21.74
C TRP A 203 -1.07 7.56 -22.68
N PRO A 204 -1.72 7.80 -23.84
CA PRO A 204 -2.19 6.73 -24.74
C PRO A 204 -1.08 5.82 -25.25
N GLU A 205 0.06 6.40 -25.63
CA GLU A 205 1.22 5.65 -26.15
C GLU A 205 1.84 4.77 -25.07
N GLY A 206 1.99 5.25 -23.85
CA GLY A 206 2.50 4.46 -22.74
C GLY A 206 1.59 3.29 -22.40
N VAL A 207 0.28 3.54 -22.33
CA VAL A 207 -0.72 2.48 -22.10
C VAL A 207 -0.67 1.41 -23.20
N ARG A 208 -0.53 1.83 -24.47
CA ARG A 208 -0.36 0.90 -25.59
C ARG A 208 0.87 0.01 -25.41
N ARG A 209 2.04 0.63 -25.15
CA ARG A 209 3.30 -0.09 -24.93
C ARG A 209 3.22 -1.05 -23.74
N TRP A 210 2.58 -0.64 -22.66
CA TRP A 210 2.38 -1.52 -21.51
C TRP A 210 1.51 -2.72 -21.86
N ARG A 211 0.39 -2.52 -22.57
CA ARG A 211 -0.49 -3.61 -23.03
C ARG A 211 0.22 -4.61 -23.91
N GLU A 212 1.11 -4.14 -24.80
CA GLU A 212 1.94 -5.00 -25.64
C GLU A 212 3.03 -5.73 -24.84
N ALA A 213 3.48 -5.11 -23.74
CA ALA A 213 4.52 -5.63 -22.88
C ALA A 213 4.04 -6.70 -21.90
N VAL A 214 2.81 -6.56 -21.41
CA VAL A 214 2.24 -7.40 -20.37
C VAL A 214 1.88 -8.78 -20.91
N ALA A 215 2.41 -9.84 -20.28
CA ALA A 215 2.16 -11.21 -20.72
C ALA A 215 0.69 -11.64 -20.63
N VAL A 216 -0.06 -11.12 -19.63
CA VAL A 216 -1.49 -11.42 -19.46
C VAL A 216 -2.42 -10.56 -20.33
N GLY A 217 -1.89 -9.67 -21.17
CA GLY A 217 -2.63 -8.93 -22.22
C GLY A 217 -3.50 -7.77 -21.73
N ARG A 218 -3.44 -7.37 -20.45
CA ARG A 218 -4.18 -6.22 -19.92
C ARG A 218 -3.37 -5.46 -18.87
N LEU A 219 -3.70 -4.22 -18.62
CA LEU A 219 -3.18 -3.51 -17.45
C LEU A 219 -3.68 -4.16 -16.16
N GLY A 220 -2.96 -3.94 -15.07
CA GLY A 220 -3.40 -4.33 -13.74
C GLY A 220 -4.61 -3.50 -13.32
N ARG A 221 -5.48 -4.08 -12.52
CA ARG A 221 -6.59 -3.39 -11.85
C ARG A 221 -6.22 -3.17 -10.38
N PRO A 222 -6.79 -2.18 -9.70
CA PRO A 222 -6.59 -2.00 -8.26
C PRO A 222 -6.87 -3.28 -7.46
N GLU A 223 -7.86 -4.08 -7.87
CA GLU A 223 -8.24 -5.33 -7.24
C GLU A 223 -7.14 -6.41 -7.34
N ASP A 224 -6.40 -6.48 -8.45
CA ASP A 224 -5.28 -7.44 -8.61
C ASP A 224 -4.22 -7.24 -7.51
N VAL A 225 -3.95 -5.99 -7.14
CA VAL A 225 -3.03 -5.65 -6.05
C VAL A 225 -3.72 -5.82 -4.69
N GLY A 226 -5.01 -5.53 -4.60
CA GLY A 226 -5.83 -5.78 -3.42
C GLY A 226 -5.80 -7.25 -3.02
N ASP A 227 -5.95 -8.16 -3.98
CA ASP A 227 -5.89 -9.62 -3.77
C ASP A 227 -4.53 -10.07 -3.23
N ALA A 228 -3.43 -9.53 -3.78
CA ALA A 228 -2.09 -9.78 -3.28
C ALA A 228 -1.91 -9.30 -1.82
N CYS A 229 -2.44 -8.11 -1.50
CA CYS A 229 -2.42 -7.58 -0.14
C CYS A 229 -3.28 -8.41 0.82
N VAL A 230 -4.46 -8.85 0.41
CA VAL A 230 -5.33 -9.76 1.17
C VAL A 230 -4.61 -11.09 1.43
N PHE A 231 -4.01 -11.70 0.42
CA PHE A 231 -3.20 -12.91 0.59
C PHE A 231 -2.10 -12.70 1.63
N LEU A 232 -1.32 -11.63 1.54
CA LEU A 232 -0.25 -11.34 2.50
C LEU A 232 -0.77 -11.00 3.90
N ALA A 233 -1.99 -10.47 4.03
CA ALA A 233 -2.62 -10.21 5.31
C ALA A 233 -3.27 -11.46 5.93
N SER A 234 -3.53 -12.49 5.14
CA SER A 234 -4.27 -13.69 5.53
C SER A 234 -3.39 -14.76 6.19
N PRO A 235 -3.98 -15.80 6.81
CA PRO A 235 -3.27 -16.99 7.30
C PRO A 235 -2.58 -17.80 6.20
N LEU A 236 -3.00 -17.66 4.93
CA LEU A 236 -2.44 -18.40 3.79
C LEU A 236 -0.95 -18.06 3.56
N SER A 237 -0.51 -16.90 4.02
CA SER A 237 0.88 -16.44 3.93
C SER A 237 1.64 -16.51 5.26
N SER A 238 1.23 -17.38 6.17
CA SER A 238 1.78 -17.45 7.55
C SER A 238 3.30 -17.68 7.61
N TRP A 239 3.91 -18.22 6.57
CA TRP A 239 5.35 -18.48 6.46
C TRP A 239 6.06 -17.54 5.47
N ILE A 240 5.40 -16.42 5.09
CA ILE A 240 5.93 -15.43 4.14
C ILE A 240 6.18 -14.11 4.88
N THR A 241 7.46 -13.73 5.00
CA THR A 241 7.88 -12.44 5.55
C THR A 241 9.20 -12.00 4.90
N GLY A 242 9.42 -10.70 4.73
CA GLY A 242 10.59 -10.14 4.04
C GLY A 242 10.57 -10.37 2.52
N HIS A 243 9.41 -10.74 1.94
CA HIS A 243 9.26 -11.01 0.52
C HIS A 243 8.74 -9.77 -0.22
N ASP A 244 9.19 -9.62 -1.48
CA ASP A 244 8.62 -8.67 -2.43
C ASP A 244 7.81 -9.43 -3.48
N LEU A 245 6.48 -9.27 -3.45
CA LEU A 245 5.56 -9.92 -4.37
C LEU A 245 5.32 -9.00 -5.57
N VAL A 246 5.89 -9.34 -6.71
CA VAL A 246 5.68 -8.62 -7.96
C VAL A 246 4.29 -8.95 -8.53
N VAL A 247 3.51 -7.91 -8.84
CA VAL A 247 2.14 -8.00 -9.38
C VAL A 247 2.04 -7.10 -10.61
N ASP A 248 2.56 -7.57 -11.74
CA ASP A 248 2.80 -6.77 -12.93
C ASP A 248 2.33 -7.42 -14.25
N GLY A 249 1.59 -8.53 -14.15
CA GLY A 249 1.12 -9.27 -15.31
C GLY A 249 2.24 -9.86 -16.17
N GLY A 250 3.45 -10.01 -15.61
CA GLY A 250 4.60 -10.63 -16.28
C GLY A 250 5.46 -9.65 -17.07
N VAL A 251 5.30 -8.34 -16.90
CA VAL A 251 6.17 -7.35 -17.56
C VAL A 251 7.64 -7.54 -17.19
N SER A 252 7.94 -7.80 -15.91
CA SER A 252 9.32 -8.01 -15.43
C SER A 252 9.90 -9.37 -15.82
N ALA A 253 9.10 -10.32 -16.29
CA ALA A 253 9.56 -11.66 -16.65
C ALA A 253 10.14 -11.75 -18.08
N ARG A 254 10.43 -10.62 -18.72
CA ARG A 254 10.99 -10.60 -20.08
C ARG A 254 12.43 -11.08 -20.11
N PRO A 255 12.80 -11.90 -21.10
CA PRO A 255 14.19 -12.24 -21.31
C PRO A 255 15.02 -10.99 -21.69
N ALA A 256 16.29 -10.99 -21.27
CA ALA A 256 17.21 -9.89 -21.57
C ALA A 256 17.80 -9.95 -22.99
N TRP A 257 17.43 -10.97 -23.78
CA TRP A 257 17.87 -11.20 -25.16
C TRP A 257 16.73 -11.05 -26.16
#